data_2c033f5c59a2ccb08f9c795434dfdf99
#
_entry.id   2c033f5c59a2ccb08f9c795434dfdf99
#
_cell.length_a   1.000
_cell.length_b   1.000
_cell.length_c   1.000
_cell.angle_alpha   90.00
_cell.angle_beta   90.00
_cell.angle_gamma   90.00
#
_symmetry.space_group_name_H-M   'P 1'
#
loop_
_entity.id
_entity.type
_entity.pdbx_description
1 polymer ?
#
loop_
_entity_poly.entity_id
_entity_poly.type
_entity_poly.pdbx_seq_one_letter_code
_entity_poly.pdbx_strand_id
1 'polypeptide(L)'
;VQHPDKPVEVWATDEHRIGLKPIIRRVWSPKGQRPIALGHHRYKWLYVTAFVQPISGEVFWYVSNGISKPFFAALLALFAREAGAGRERIIVLGLDNAGWHTAPNLVVPEGLRLVYLPSYSPELQPAEHLWPVLDEPLANQYFETLADLERAVADRCRVLEGDQLSLGTNFHWWPEPAKPA
;
A
#
# COMPACT_ATOMS: atom_id res chain seq x y z
N VAL A 1 -3.78 -28.93 1.41
CA VAL A 1 -4.55 -27.74 1.82
C VAL A 1 -5.15 -28.04 3.18
N GLN A 2 -4.76 -27.28 4.22
CA GLN A 2 -5.19 -27.55 5.60
C GLN A 2 -6.64 -27.06 5.90
N HIS A 3 -7.26 -26.31 4.98
CA HIS A 3 -8.59 -25.73 5.13
C HIS A 3 -9.35 -25.80 3.81
N PRO A 4 -9.86 -26.95 3.38
CA PRO A 4 -10.49 -27.13 2.07
C PRO A 4 -11.78 -26.32 1.87
N ASP A 5 -12.39 -25.86 2.96
CA ASP A 5 -13.70 -25.19 2.95
C ASP A 5 -13.60 -23.65 2.98
N LYS A 6 -12.38 -23.09 3.05
CA LYS A 6 -12.20 -21.63 3.10
C LYS A 6 -11.72 -21.07 1.76
N PRO A 7 -12.27 -19.94 1.31
CA PRO A 7 -11.76 -19.27 0.12
C PRO A 7 -10.28 -18.88 0.31
N VAL A 8 -9.52 -19.01 -0.77
CA VAL A 8 -8.13 -18.57 -0.83
C VAL A 8 -8.08 -17.28 -1.65
N GLU A 9 -7.53 -16.24 -1.07
CA GLU A 9 -7.40 -14.95 -1.72
C GLU A 9 -5.94 -14.55 -1.84
N VAL A 10 -5.63 -13.86 -2.92
CA VAL A 10 -4.31 -13.28 -3.16
C VAL A 10 -4.35 -11.81 -2.82
N TRP A 11 -3.44 -11.40 -1.96
CA TRP A 11 -3.25 -10.03 -1.52
C TRP A 11 -1.80 -9.62 -1.76
N ALA A 12 -1.55 -8.33 -1.78
CA ALA A 12 -0.21 -7.77 -1.89
C ALA A 12 -0.01 -6.66 -0.86
N THR A 13 1.21 -6.48 -0.40
CA THR A 13 1.57 -5.38 0.52
C THR A 13 2.88 -4.74 0.12
N ASP A 14 2.94 -3.44 0.32
CA ASP A 14 4.13 -2.63 0.12
C ASP A 14 4.06 -1.36 0.98
N GLU A 15 5.18 -0.65 1.13
CA GLU A 15 5.29 0.59 1.88
C GLU A 15 5.71 1.75 0.99
N HIS A 16 4.94 2.82 1.07
CA HIS A 16 5.23 4.09 0.43
C HIS A 16 5.70 5.15 1.42
N ARG A 17 6.82 5.80 1.12
CA ARG A 17 7.38 6.86 1.96
C ARG A 17 7.04 8.23 1.39
N ILE A 18 6.25 9.01 2.11
CA ILE A 18 5.83 10.36 1.75
C ILE A 18 6.47 11.36 2.71
N GLY A 19 7.07 12.42 2.20
CA GLY A 19 7.77 13.43 3.00
C GLY A 19 7.24 14.84 2.85
N LEU A 20 7.70 15.74 3.72
CA LEU A 20 7.42 17.19 3.59
C LEU A 20 8.07 17.80 2.34
N LYS A 21 9.07 17.13 1.76
CA LYS A 21 9.56 17.50 0.44
C LYS A 21 8.45 17.21 -0.58
N PRO A 22 7.98 18.23 -1.32
CA PRO A 22 6.79 18.07 -2.17
C PRO A 22 7.04 17.06 -3.30
N ILE A 23 6.01 16.31 -3.62
CA ILE A 23 5.93 15.49 -4.82
C ILE A 23 5.75 16.44 -6.00
N ILE A 24 6.78 16.58 -6.83
CA ILE A 24 6.75 17.53 -7.95
C ILE A 24 6.19 16.84 -9.19
N ARG A 25 5.08 17.35 -9.72
CA ARG A 25 4.53 16.95 -11.01
C ARG A 25 4.49 18.13 -11.99
N ARG A 26 4.60 17.83 -13.27
CA ARG A 26 4.45 18.82 -14.34
C ARG A 26 3.02 19.33 -14.37
N VAL A 27 2.87 20.65 -14.53
CA VAL A 27 1.58 21.32 -14.68
C VAL A 27 1.53 22.10 -15.98
N TRP A 28 0.34 22.26 -16.54
CA TRP A 28 0.12 23.17 -17.65
C TRP A 28 0.19 24.61 -17.16
N SER A 29 0.90 25.46 -17.91
CA SER A 29 0.90 26.91 -17.64
C SER A 29 0.91 27.67 -18.98
N PRO A 30 0.45 28.93 -18.99
CA PRO A 30 0.54 29.78 -20.17
C PRO A 30 1.98 29.88 -20.67
N LYS A 31 2.14 29.99 -22.00
CA LYS A 31 3.48 30.12 -22.62
C LYS A 31 4.21 31.34 -22.04
N GLY A 32 5.44 31.14 -21.59
CA GLY A 32 6.27 32.19 -21.00
C GLY A 32 6.07 32.39 -19.49
N GLN A 33 5.13 31.72 -18.86
CA GLN A 33 4.94 31.73 -17.40
C GLN A 33 5.55 30.47 -16.79
N ARG A 34 6.47 30.66 -15.83
CA ARG A 34 7.07 29.55 -15.09
C ARG A 34 6.26 29.32 -13.80
N PRO A 35 5.64 28.16 -13.62
CA PRO A 35 4.96 27.84 -12.37
C PRO A 35 5.95 27.84 -11.20
N ILE A 36 5.55 28.45 -10.08
CA ILE A 36 6.32 28.43 -8.83
C ILE A 36 5.57 27.56 -7.85
N ALA A 37 6.24 26.56 -7.29
CA ALA A 37 5.73 25.75 -6.20
C ALA A 37 6.56 26.03 -4.94
N LEU A 38 5.87 26.12 -3.79
CA LEU A 38 6.54 26.19 -2.49
C LEU A 38 7.18 24.82 -2.20
N GLY A 39 8.40 24.82 -1.71
CA GLY A 39 9.11 23.61 -1.35
C GLY A 39 9.54 23.63 0.12
N HIS A 40 9.53 22.48 0.76
CA HIS A 40 10.00 22.31 2.11
C HIS A 40 11.35 21.57 2.10
N HIS A 41 12.32 22.09 2.84
CA HIS A 41 13.66 21.48 2.92
C HIS A 41 13.84 20.56 4.14
N ARG A 42 12.76 20.29 4.89
CA ARG A 42 12.83 19.41 6.06
C ARG A 42 12.68 17.95 5.63
N TYR A 43 13.63 17.13 6.04
CA TYR A 43 13.64 15.68 5.83
C TYR A 43 12.84 14.98 6.94
N LYS A 44 11.51 15.15 6.87
CA LYS A 44 10.56 14.40 7.70
C LYS A 44 9.60 13.68 6.78
N TRP A 45 9.24 12.45 7.12
CA TRP A 45 8.40 11.59 6.31
C TRP A 45 7.51 10.70 7.16
N LEU A 46 6.48 10.20 6.53
CA LEU A 46 5.57 9.16 6.96
C LEU A 46 5.78 7.93 6.09
N TYR A 47 5.39 6.79 6.60
CA TYR A 47 5.22 5.56 5.84
C TYR A 47 3.75 5.23 5.74
N VAL A 48 3.30 4.88 4.55
CA VAL A 48 1.96 4.35 4.29
C VAL A 48 2.15 2.91 3.86
N THR A 49 1.68 1.98 4.67
CA THR A 49 1.64 0.56 4.29
C THR A 49 0.24 0.24 3.79
N ALA A 50 0.14 -0.38 2.63
CA ALA A 50 -1.12 -0.84 2.06
C ALA A 50 -1.13 -2.36 1.93
N PHE A 51 -2.26 -2.97 2.29
CA PHE A 51 -2.58 -4.36 1.95
C PHE A 51 -3.75 -4.32 0.98
N VAL A 52 -3.56 -4.80 -0.23
CA VAL A 52 -4.56 -4.71 -1.29
C VAL A 52 -4.90 -6.07 -1.86
N GLN A 53 -6.19 -6.29 -2.09
CA GLN A 53 -6.70 -7.43 -2.83
C GLN A 53 -6.91 -6.99 -4.29
N PRO A 54 -6.07 -7.42 -5.24
CA PRO A 54 -6.04 -6.85 -6.59
C PRO A 54 -7.31 -7.08 -7.41
N ILE A 55 -8.09 -8.12 -7.10
CA ILE A 55 -9.30 -8.46 -7.86
C ILE A 55 -10.47 -7.58 -7.44
N SER A 56 -10.68 -7.40 -6.13
CA SER A 56 -11.80 -6.61 -5.60
C SER A 56 -11.48 -5.13 -5.44
N GLY A 57 -10.18 -4.78 -5.33
CA GLY A 57 -9.75 -3.45 -4.93
C GLY A 57 -9.91 -3.17 -3.44
N GLU A 58 -10.27 -4.19 -2.62
CA GLU A 58 -10.28 -4.06 -1.17
C GLU A 58 -8.88 -3.71 -0.66
N VAL A 59 -8.78 -2.69 0.19
CA VAL A 59 -7.50 -2.19 0.67
C VAL A 59 -7.58 -1.81 2.15
N PHE A 60 -6.51 -2.15 2.90
CA PHE A 60 -6.27 -1.68 4.25
C PHE A 60 -5.08 -0.75 4.26
N TRP A 61 -5.24 0.43 4.85
CA TRP A 61 -4.24 1.49 4.89
C TRP A 61 -3.74 1.72 6.31
N TYR A 62 -2.44 1.74 6.49
CA TYR A 62 -1.81 2.03 7.78
C TYR A 62 -0.77 3.13 7.61
N VAL A 63 -0.91 4.20 8.40
CA VAL A 63 0.04 5.33 8.39
C VAL A 63 0.90 5.26 9.65
N SER A 64 2.21 5.43 9.49
CA SER A 64 3.16 5.37 10.60
C SER A 64 4.32 6.33 10.41
N ASN A 65 5.02 6.65 11.51
CA ASN A 65 6.21 7.51 11.49
C ASN A 65 7.52 6.73 11.18
N GLY A 66 7.42 5.44 10.95
CA GLY A 66 8.55 4.58 10.64
C GLY A 66 8.15 3.13 10.55
N ILE A 67 9.06 2.32 10.01
CA ILE A 67 8.87 0.88 9.91
C ILE A 67 10.05 0.14 10.53
N SER A 68 9.77 -0.94 11.22
CA SER A 68 10.74 -1.84 11.83
C SER A 68 10.21 -3.27 11.83
N LYS A 69 11.08 -4.25 12.04
CA LYS A 69 10.69 -5.66 12.11
C LYS A 69 9.58 -5.94 13.14
N PRO A 70 9.68 -5.46 14.40
CA PRO A 70 8.59 -5.64 15.38
C PRO A 70 7.30 -4.94 14.96
N PHE A 71 7.40 -3.74 14.38
CA PHE A 71 6.25 -3.01 13.89
C PHE A 71 5.55 -3.75 12.74
N PHE A 72 6.32 -4.24 11.77
CA PHE A 72 5.74 -5.01 10.67
C PHE A 72 5.07 -6.30 11.14
N ALA A 73 5.65 -7.01 12.11
CA ALA A 73 5.02 -8.19 12.71
C ALA A 73 3.67 -7.85 13.39
N ALA A 74 3.61 -6.73 14.11
CA ALA A 74 2.37 -6.23 14.70
C ALA A 74 1.33 -5.83 13.64
N LEU A 75 1.80 -5.21 12.56
CA LEU A 75 0.97 -4.81 11.44
C LEU A 75 0.37 -6.02 10.70
N LEU A 76 1.16 -7.07 10.47
CA LEU A 76 0.66 -8.34 9.92
C LEU A 76 -0.42 -8.96 10.79
N ALA A 77 -0.24 -8.93 12.12
CA ALA A 77 -1.24 -9.47 13.06
C ALA A 77 -2.54 -8.64 13.04
N LEU A 78 -2.42 -7.32 12.93
CA LEU A 78 -3.56 -6.41 12.81
C LEU A 78 -4.32 -6.67 11.51
N PHE A 79 -3.62 -6.66 10.37
CA PHE A 79 -4.19 -6.94 9.06
C PHE A 79 -4.87 -8.31 9.02
N ALA A 80 -4.21 -9.37 9.50
CA ALA A 80 -4.79 -10.70 9.53
C ALA A 80 -6.13 -10.76 10.28
N ARG A 81 -6.23 -10.03 11.41
CA ARG A 81 -7.45 -9.94 12.20
C ARG A 81 -8.55 -9.18 11.46
N GLU A 82 -8.22 -8.02 10.88
CA GLU A 82 -9.17 -7.14 10.19
C GLU A 82 -9.66 -7.76 8.88
N ALA A 83 -8.78 -8.39 8.13
CA ALA A 83 -9.11 -9.11 6.90
C ALA A 83 -9.75 -10.49 7.13
N GLY A 84 -9.93 -10.93 8.37
CA GLY A 84 -10.56 -12.22 8.69
C GLY A 84 -9.72 -13.45 8.32
N ALA A 85 -8.39 -13.31 8.22
CA ALA A 85 -7.49 -14.41 7.90
C ALA A 85 -7.60 -15.54 8.93
N GLY A 86 -7.57 -16.80 8.45
CA GLY A 86 -7.73 -18.01 9.28
C GLY A 86 -9.16 -18.27 9.73
N ARG A 87 -9.97 -17.26 9.95
CA ARG A 87 -11.38 -17.37 10.34
C ARG A 87 -12.29 -17.49 9.12
N GLU A 88 -12.23 -16.54 8.21
CA GLU A 88 -13.11 -16.42 7.05
C GLU A 88 -12.46 -16.88 5.76
N ARG A 89 -11.17 -16.63 5.62
CA ARG A 89 -10.38 -16.88 4.40
C ARG A 89 -8.94 -17.25 4.69
N ILE A 90 -8.28 -17.82 3.70
CA ILE A 90 -6.82 -17.99 3.68
C ILE A 90 -6.26 -16.93 2.75
N ILE A 91 -5.30 -16.16 3.24
CA ILE A 91 -4.68 -15.07 2.50
C ILE A 91 -3.27 -15.48 2.07
N VAL A 92 -3.01 -15.47 0.77
CA VAL A 92 -1.69 -15.54 0.18
C VAL A 92 -1.21 -14.11 -0.05
N LEU A 93 -0.24 -13.66 0.74
CA LEU A 93 0.25 -12.29 0.74
C LEU A 93 1.56 -12.21 -0.03
N GLY A 94 1.53 -11.51 -1.17
CA GLY A 94 2.71 -11.13 -1.94
C GLY A 94 3.39 -9.91 -1.35
N LEU A 95 4.71 -9.98 -1.16
CA LEU A 95 5.53 -8.88 -0.62
C LEU A 95 6.94 -8.93 -1.21
N ASP A 96 7.63 -7.82 -1.16
CA ASP A 96 9.02 -7.73 -1.57
C ASP A 96 9.98 -8.31 -0.51
N ASN A 97 11.28 -8.24 -0.80
CA ASN A 97 12.33 -8.74 0.08
C ASN A 97 12.91 -7.65 0.99
N ALA A 98 12.14 -6.64 1.39
CA ALA A 98 12.62 -5.64 2.34
C ALA A 98 13.10 -6.28 3.65
N GLY A 99 14.09 -5.66 4.28
CA GLY A 99 14.74 -6.25 5.46
C GLY A 99 13.82 -6.47 6.66
N TRP A 100 12.71 -5.78 6.76
CA TRP A 100 11.68 -6.00 7.78
C TRP A 100 10.72 -7.14 7.42
N HIS A 101 10.54 -7.45 6.13
CA HIS A 101 9.74 -8.57 5.65
C HIS A 101 10.44 -9.92 5.85
N THR A 102 11.77 -9.94 5.72
CA THR A 102 12.58 -11.17 5.75
C THR A 102 13.20 -11.47 7.11
N ALA A 103 12.59 -10.98 8.21
CA ALA A 103 13.10 -11.21 9.55
C ALA A 103 13.07 -12.71 9.90
N PRO A 104 14.19 -13.32 10.40
CA PRO A 104 14.25 -14.75 10.69
C PRO A 104 13.21 -15.24 11.68
N ASN A 105 12.74 -14.36 12.56
CA ASN A 105 11.77 -14.66 13.62
C ASN A 105 10.42 -13.99 13.38
N LEU A 106 10.07 -13.72 12.11
CA LEU A 106 8.78 -13.13 11.79
C LEU A 106 7.66 -14.14 12.09
N VAL A 107 6.82 -13.78 13.05
CA VAL A 107 5.64 -14.58 13.37
C VAL A 107 4.57 -14.28 12.34
N VAL A 108 4.25 -15.27 11.52
CA VAL A 108 3.20 -15.17 10.51
C VAL A 108 1.87 -15.62 11.15
N PRO A 109 0.84 -14.75 11.19
CA PRO A 109 -0.46 -15.09 11.73
C PRO A 109 -1.11 -16.30 11.05
N GLU A 110 -1.97 -16.99 11.78
CA GLU A 110 -2.77 -18.09 11.22
C GLU A 110 -3.61 -17.58 10.03
N GLY A 111 -3.71 -18.38 8.98
CA GLY A 111 -4.45 -18.03 7.77
C GLY A 111 -3.67 -17.16 6.78
N LEU A 112 -2.50 -16.64 7.16
CA LEU A 112 -1.59 -15.96 6.22
C LEU A 112 -0.55 -16.94 5.66
N ARG A 113 -0.20 -16.74 4.39
CA ARG A 113 0.93 -17.39 3.71
C ARG A 113 1.70 -16.32 2.97
N LEU A 114 2.96 -16.10 3.34
CA LEU A 114 3.83 -15.12 2.70
C LEU A 114 4.47 -15.70 1.43
N VAL A 115 4.44 -14.93 0.36
CA VAL A 115 5.09 -15.24 -0.91
C VAL A 115 5.96 -14.04 -1.29
N TYR A 116 7.27 -14.27 -1.32
CA TYR A 116 8.22 -13.23 -1.66
C TYR A 116 8.35 -13.10 -3.17
N LEU A 117 8.17 -11.89 -3.66
CA LEU A 117 8.38 -11.55 -5.07
C LEU A 117 9.89 -11.56 -5.40
N PRO A 118 10.26 -11.78 -6.67
CA PRO A 118 11.66 -11.64 -7.08
C PRO A 118 12.20 -10.25 -6.73
N SER A 119 13.47 -10.20 -6.35
CA SER A 119 14.13 -8.91 -6.07
C SER A 119 14.18 -8.05 -7.33
N TYR A 120 14.04 -6.74 -7.16
CA TYR A 120 14.08 -5.75 -8.24
C TYR A 120 12.98 -5.90 -9.31
N SER A 121 11.80 -6.38 -8.93
CA SER A 121 10.66 -6.57 -9.82
C SER A 121 9.42 -5.81 -9.35
N PRO A 122 9.46 -4.46 -9.27
CA PRO A 122 8.33 -3.67 -8.81
C PRO A 122 7.09 -3.83 -9.70
N GLU A 123 7.29 -4.17 -10.99
CA GLU A 123 6.21 -4.45 -11.94
C GLU A 123 5.35 -5.66 -11.55
N LEU A 124 5.86 -6.53 -10.66
CA LEU A 124 5.12 -7.67 -10.13
C LEU A 124 4.39 -7.35 -8.81
N GLN A 125 4.57 -6.13 -8.26
CA GLN A 125 3.99 -5.73 -6.99
C GLN A 125 2.70 -4.94 -7.21
N PRO A 126 1.51 -5.52 -6.95
CA PRO A 126 0.24 -4.83 -7.14
C PRO A 126 0.13 -3.53 -6.33
N ALA A 127 0.63 -3.51 -5.11
CA ALA A 127 0.55 -2.34 -4.24
C ALA A 127 1.24 -1.10 -4.82
N GLU A 128 2.24 -1.26 -5.69
CA GLU A 128 2.90 -0.15 -6.39
C GLU A 128 1.93 0.69 -7.24
N HIS A 129 0.85 0.10 -7.72
CA HIS A 129 -0.18 0.80 -8.48
C HIS A 129 -1.04 1.74 -7.62
N LEU A 130 -1.00 1.61 -6.30
CA LEU A 130 -1.71 2.50 -5.38
C LEU A 130 -1.02 3.85 -5.21
N TRP A 131 0.31 3.88 -5.28
CA TRP A 131 1.09 5.07 -4.95
C TRP A 131 0.81 6.26 -5.86
N PRO A 132 0.73 6.12 -7.20
CA PRO A 132 0.34 7.22 -8.07
C PRO A 132 -1.04 7.80 -7.76
N VAL A 133 -1.98 6.94 -7.34
CA VAL A 133 -3.36 7.33 -7.01
C VAL A 133 -3.42 8.01 -5.64
N LEU A 134 -2.64 7.52 -4.67
CA LEU A 134 -2.49 8.14 -3.36
C LEU A 134 -1.85 9.52 -3.47
N ASP A 135 -0.79 9.63 -4.27
CA ASP A 135 0.01 10.85 -4.42
C ASP A 135 -0.67 11.96 -5.22
N GLU A 136 -1.69 11.63 -6.01
CA GLU A 136 -2.32 12.57 -6.93
C GLU A 136 -2.76 13.88 -6.28
N PRO A 137 -3.54 13.90 -5.18
CA PRO A 137 -3.95 15.14 -4.54
C PRO A 137 -2.83 15.79 -3.71
N LEU A 138 -1.75 15.06 -3.42
CA LEU A 138 -0.61 15.57 -2.65
C LEU A 138 0.45 16.24 -3.55
N ALA A 139 0.38 15.98 -4.85
CA ALA A 139 1.35 16.52 -5.81
C ALA A 139 1.28 18.04 -5.88
N ASN A 140 2.46 18.67 -5.86
CA ASN A 140 2.62 20.14 -5.85
C ASN A 140 1.97 20.85 -4.64
N GLN A 141 1.61 20.12 -3.60
CA GLN A 141 1.10 20.68 -2.34
C GLN A 141 2.24 21.01 -1.38
N TYR A 142 2.04 22.05 -0.59
CA TYR A 142 2.93 22.43 0.50
C TYR A 142 2.26 22.10 1.83
N PHE A 143 2.98 21.34 2.66
CA PHE A 143 2.56 21.04 4.03
C PHE A 143 3.54 21.66 5.01
N GLU A 144 3.03 22.48 5.93
CA GLU A 144 3.88 23.15 6.91
C GLU A 144 4.43 22.17 7.95
N THR A 145 3.59 21.23 8.38
CA THR A 145 3.95 20.23 9.40
C THR A 145 3.70 18.81 8.91
N LEU A 146 4.37 17.86 9.57
CA LEU A 146 4.15 16.43 9.31
C LEU A 146 2.70 16.02 9.66
N ALA A 147 2.09 16.65 10.67
CA ALA A 147 0.71 16.40 11.05
C ALA A 147 -0.30 16.85 9.96
N ASP A 148 0.00 17.92 9.23
CA ASP A 148 -0.85 18.36 8.12
C ASP A 148 -0.75 17.39 6.94
N LEU A 149 0.46 16.89 6.64
CA LEU A 149 0.67 15.85 5.65
C LEU A 149 -0.05 14.56 6.05
N GLU A 150 0.09 14.11 7.31
CA GLU A 150 -0.55 12.91 7.83
C GLU A 150 -2.07 12.98 7.68
N ARG A 151 -2.66 14.13 8.01
CA ARG A 151 -4.11 14.35 7.85
C ARG A 151 -4.53 14.24 6.38
N ALA A 152 -3.81 14.89 5.47
CA ALA A 152 -4.10 14.84 4.04
C ALA A 152 -3.97 13.42 3.47
N VAL A 153 -2.95 12.67 3.89
CA VAL A 153 -2.76 11.26 3.52
C VAL A 153 -3.90 10.40 4.06
N ALA A 154 -4.25 10.54 5.35
CA ALA A 154 -5.33 9.77 5.96
C ALA A 154 -6.69 10.05 5.29
N ASP A 155 -6.99 11.31 4.96
CA ASP A 155 -8.21 11.68 4.25
C ASP A 155 -8.25 11.07 2.84
N ARG A 156 -7.11 11.06 2.14
CA ARG A 156 -7.02 10.41 0.84
C ARG A 156 -7.20 8.90 0.93
N CYS A 157 -6.58 8.23 1.90
CA CYS A 157 -6.77 6.79 2.14
C CYS A 157 -8.24 6.44 2.35
N ARG A 158 -8.99 7.22 3.15
CA ARG A 158 -10.45 7.01 3.36
C ARG A 158 -11.25 7.14 2.06
N VAL A 159 -10.91 8.10 1.20
CA VAL A 159 -11.55 8.25 -0.11
C VAL A 159 -11.30 7.02 -0.98
N LEU A 160 -10.04 6.54 -1.03
CA LEU A 160 -9.66 5.37 -1.82
C LEU A 160 -10.27 4.08 -1.28
N GLU A 161 -10.39 3.93 0.03
CA GLU A 161 -11.07 2.80 0.66
C GLU A 161 -12.54 2.73 0.26
N GLY A 162 -13.21 3.87 0.07
CA GLY A 162 -14.57 3.96 -0.43
C GLY A 162 -14.72 3.73 -1.94
N ASP A 163 -13.62 3.76 -2.70
CA ASP A 163 -13.61 3.63 -4.16
C ASP A 163 -12.91 2.33 -4.63
N GLN A 164 -13.25 1.21 -4.00
CA GLN A 164 -12.64 -0.09 -4.26
C GLN A 164 -12.74 -0.53 -5.72
N LEU A 165 -13.86 -0.26 -6.39
CA LEU A 165 -14.06 -0.63 -7.78
C LEU A 165 -13.04 0.07 -8.71
N SER A 166 -12.80 1.35 -8.49
CA SER A 166 -11.80 2.12 -9.23
C SER A 166 -10.39 1.61 -8.94
N LEU A 167 -10.08 1.27 -7.70
CA LEU A 167 -8.80 0.67 -7.34
C LEU A 167 -8.60 -0.67 -8.02
N GLY A 168 -9.61 -1.53 -8.04
CA GLY A 168 -9.56 -2.84 -8.70
C GLY A 168 -9.20 -2.75 -10.18
N THR A 169 -9.62 -1.71 -10.88
CA THR A 169 -9.31 -1.53 -12.31
C THR A 169 -7.83 -1.24 -12.59
N ASN A 170 -7.07 -0.81 -11.60
CA ASN A 170 -5.63 -0.58 -11.72
C ASN A 170 -4.81 -1.88 -11.73
N PHE A 171 -5.43 -3.02 -11.43
CA PHE A 171 -4.75 -4.31 -11.32
C PHE A 171 -5.11 -5.29 -12.44
N HIS A 172 -5.53 -4.79 -13.59
CA HIS A 172 -5.95 -5.57 -14.76
C HIS A 172 -4.91 -6.56 -15.32
N TRP A 173 -3.65 -6.40 -14.93
CA TRP A 173 -2.55 -7.30 -15.31
C TRP A 173 -2.44 -8.54 -14.40
N TRP A 174 -3.14 -8.57 -13.27
CA TRP A 174 -3.24 -9.76 -12.43
C TRP A 174 -4.20 -10.75 -13.06
N PRO A 175 -3.79 -12.00 -13.22
CA PRO A 175 -4.64 -13.00 -13.84
C PRO A 175 -5.92 -13.17 -13.02
N GLU A 176 -7.06 -13.20 -13.70
CA GLU A 176 -8.30 -13.63 -13.07
C GLU A 176 -8.11 -15.04 -12.49
N PRO A 177 -8.64 -15.34 -11.29
CA PRO A 177 -8.62 -16.68 -10.77
C PRO A 177 -9.24 -17.63 -11.79
N ALA A 178 -8.60 -18.76 -12.04
CA ALA A 178 -9.14 -19.78 -12.93
C ALA A 178 -10.57 -20.11 -12.45
N LYS A 179 -11.55 -19.97 -13.34
CA LYS A 179 -12.92 -20.40 -13.03
C LYS A 179 -12.87 -21.87 -12.65
N PRO A 180 -13.49 -22.27 -11.54
CA PRO A 180 -13.57 -23.70 -11.21
C PRO A 180 -14.21 -24.45 -12.36
N ALA A 181 -13.60 -25.57 -12.73
CA ALA A 181 -14.07 -26.44 -13.81
C ALA A 181 -15.42 -27.07 -13.49
#